data_dd63bd47792e3236e5fb76abb7f0e148
#
_entry.id   dd63bd47792e3236e5fb76abb7f0e148
#
_cell.length_a   1.000
_cell.length_b   1.000
_cell.length_c   1.000
_cell.angle_alpha   90.00
_cell.angle_beta   90.00
_cell.angle_gamma   90.00
#
_symmetry.space_group_name_H-M   'P 1'
#
loop_
_entity.id
_entity.type
_entity.pdbx_description
1 polymer ?
#
loop_
_entity_poly.entity_id
_entity_poly.type
_entity_poly.pdbx_seq_one_letter_code
_entity_poly.pdbx_strand_id
1 'polypeptide(L)'
;VLGGSYGGFLTSWTVGHTDRFRAACSERAVNYHPSMFGTSDIGHLFNEVEIGGLPWEMPDKYAERSPLTHAKNIHTPLLIIHSEDDLRCPIEQGEQLFVALKKQRKDAVFVRFPDENHELSRSGKPRHRLERFRIILDWFTRRLAPEPTRGR
;
A
#
# COMPACT_ATOMS: atom_id res chain seq x y z
N VAL A 1 0.43 12.03 1.28
CA VAL A 1 -0.83 11.27 1.14
C VAL A 1 -0.76 10.00 1.97
N LEU A 2 -1.86 9.60 2.59
CA LEU A 2 -1.95 8.33 3.31
C LEU A 2 -3.36 7.75 3.24
N GLY A 3 -3.47 6.43 3.37
CA GLY A 3 -4.75 5.75 3.45
C GLY A 3 -4.61 4.27 3.77
N GLY A 4 -5.70 3.65 4.21
CA GLY A 4 -5.76 2.22 4.52
C GLY A 4 -6.87 1.50 3.75
N SER A 5 -6.66 0.21 3.42
CA SER A 5 -7.58 -0.60 2.64
C SER A 5 -7.81 0.00 1.25
N TYR A 6 -9.03 0.33 0.85
CA TYR A 6 -9.30 1.04 -0.39
C TYR A 6 -8.55 2.38 -0.47
N GLY A 7 -8.41 3.12 0.66
CA GLY A 7 -7.60 4.32 0.73
C GLY A 7 -6.10 4.05 0.57
N GLY A 8 -5.61 2.89 0.99
CA GLY A 8 -4.24 2.43 0.72
C GLY A 8 -4.01 2.11 -0.75
N PHE A 9 -4.97 1.44 -1.39
CA PHE A 9 -5.01 1.23 -2.83
C PHE A 9 -4.93 2.57 -3.58
N LEU A 10 -5.81 3.52 -3.25
CA LEU A 10 -5.78 4.85 -3.86
C LEU A 10 -4.48 5.61 -3.58
N THR A 11 -3.86 5.42 -2.41
CA THR A 11 -2.54 6.01 -2.11
C THR A 11 -1.46 5.48 -3.04
N SER A 12 -1.34 4.14 -3.16
CA SER A 12 -0.38 3.50 -4.07
C SER A 12 -0.65 3.85 -5.53
N TRP A 13 -1.92 3.87 -5.91
CA TRP A 13 -2.35 4.29 -7.26
C TRP A 13 -1.93 5.73 -7.56
N THR A 14 -2.27 6.65 -6.66
CA THR A 14 -2.00 8.08 -6.85
C THR A 14 -0.51 8.37 -7.04
N VAL A 15 0.35 7.79 -6.18
CA VAL A 15 1.80 8.02 -6.30
C VAL A 15 2.44 7.32 -7.50
N GLY A 16 1.72 6.39 -8.14
CA GLY A 16 2.08 5.83 -9.44
C GLY A 16 1.68 6.70 -10.64
N HIS A 17 0.90 7.78 -10.41
CA HIS A 17 0.35 8.65 -11.45
C HIS A 17 0.70 10.14 -11.28
N THR A 18 1.32 10.53 -10.16
CA THR A 18 1.74 11.92 -9.92
C THR A 18 2.87 12.01 -8.90
N ASP A 19 3.79 12.93 -9.12
CA ASP A 19 4.91 13.27 -8.22
C ASP A 19 4.56 14.40 -7.23
N ARG A 20 3.26 14.75 -7.09
CA ARG A 20 2.79 15.86 -6.25
C ARG A 20 3.15 15.72 -4.76
N PHE A 21 3.32 14.50 -4.27
CA PHE A 21 3.46 14.20 -2.85
C PHE A 21 4.92 13.98 -2.45
N ARG A 22 5.36 14.60 -1.35
CA ARG A 22 6.71 14.44 -0.79
C ARG A 22 6.91 13.13 -0.02
N ALA A 23 5.81 12.53 0.45
CA ALA A 23 5.80 11.25 1.14
C ALA A 23 4.41 10.60 1.05
N ALA A 24 4.38 9.28 1.12
CA ALA A 24 3.15 8.51 1.13
C ALA A 24 3.18 7.38 2.16
N CYS A 25 2.01 6.98 2.65
CA CYS A 25 1.84 5.80 3.51
C CYS A 25 0.62 5.00 3.04
N SER A 26 0.87 3.81 2.52
CA SER A 26 -0.14 2.85 2.07
C SER A 26 -0.27 1.72 3.07
N GLU A 27 -1.46 1.56 3.66
CA GLU A 27 -1.70 0.55 4.68
C GLU A 27 -2.71 -0.50 4.20
N ARG A 28 -2.44 -1.81 4.48
CA ARG A 28 -3.38 -2.91 4.20
C ARG A 28 -4.12 -2.74 2.88
N ALA A 29 -3.37 -2.48 1.83
CA ALA A 29 -3.89 -2.07 0.53
C ALA A 29 -3.98 -3.21 -0.46
N VAL A 30 -4.89 -3.10 -1.41
CA VAL A 30 -4.83 -3.86 -2.67
C VAL A 30 -3.79 -3.20 -3.55
N ASN A 31 -2.82 -3.96 -4.05
CA ASN A 31 -1.80 -3.47 -4.98
C ASN A 31 -1.73 -4.27 -6.28
N TYR A 32 -2.28 -5.49 -6.29
CA TYR A 32 -2.31 -6.34 -7.48
C TYR A 32 -3.61 -7.15 -7.54
N HIS A 33 -4.55 -6.68 -8.33
CA HIS A 33 -5.88 -7.28 -8.47
C HIS A 33 -5.88 -8.74 -8.92
N PRO A 34 -5.01 -9.20 -9.84
CA PRO A 34 -5.02 -10.61 -10.26
C PRO A 34 -4.77 -11.59 -9.10
N SER A 35 -3.81 -11.33 -8.20
CA SER A 35 -3.60 -12.19 -7.04
C SER A 35 -4.66 -11.98 -5.95
N MET A 36 -5.10 -10.74 -5.73
CA MET A 36 -6.17 -10.41 -4.80
C MET A 36 -7.44 -11.23 -5.06
N PHE A 37 -7.78 -11.47 -6.32
CA PHE A 37 -8.96 -12.24 -6.73
C PHE A 37 -9.01 -13.63 -6.07
N GLY A 38 -7.87 -14.33 -6.04
CA GLY A 38 -7.80 -15.70 -5.55
C GLY A 38 -7.32 -15.87 -4.11
N THR A 39 -6.78 -14.81 -3.47
CA THR A 39 -6.15 -14.91 -2.14
C THR A 39 -6.96 -14.21 -1.04
N SER A 40 -7.80 -13.24 -1.39
CA SER A 40 -8.63 -12.51 -0.44
C SER A 40 -9.91 -13.27 -0.08
N ASP A 41 -10.38 -13.09 1.16
CA ASP A 41 -11.67 -13.63 1.64
C ASP A 41 -12.89 -13.09 0.88
N ILE A 42 -12.76 -11.94 0.20
CA ILE A 42 -13.80 -11.35 -0.65
C ILE A 42 -13.36 -11.19 -2.11
N GLY A 43 -12.14 -11.60 -2.46
CA GLY A 43 -11.50 -11.25 -3.74
C GLY A 43 -12.33 -11.62 -4.96
N HIS A 44 -12.91 -12.81 -4.97
CA HIS A 44 -13.73 -13.31 -6.06
C HIS A 44 -14.99 -12.48 -6.32
N LEU A 45 -15.61 -11.91 -5.29
CA LEU A 45 -16.78 -11.03 -5.44
C LEU A 45 -16.36 -9.57 -5.67
N PHE A 46 -15.44 -9.08 -4.82
CA PHE A 46 -15.00 -7.70 -4.85
C PHE A 46 -14.37 -7.34 -6.19
N ASN A 47 -13.40 -8.13 -6.65
CA ASN A 47 -12.68 -7.81 -7.88
C ASN A 47 -13.56 -7.95 -9.12
N GLU A 48 -14.48 -8.93 -9.16
CA GLU A 48 -15.41 -9.06 -10.28
C GLU A 48 -16.28 -7.81 -10.43
N VAL A 49 -16.79 -7.26 -9.32
CA VAL A 49 -17.60 -6.03 -9.33
C VAL A 49 -16.75 -4.81 -9.68
N GLU A 50 -15.58 -4.64 -9.04
CA GLU A 50 -14.70 -3.49 -9.24
C GLU A 50 -14.11 -3.41 -10.65
N ILE A 51 -13.74 -4.55 -11.22
CA ILE A 51 -13.12 -4.64 -12.53
C ILE A 51 -14.19 -4.82 -13.63
N GLY A 52 -15.28 -5.50 -13.30
CA GLY A 52 -16.41 -5.73 -14.20
C GLY A 52 -16.34 -7.04 -14.98
N GLY A 53 -15.66 -8.05 -14.46
CA GLY A 53 -15.54 -9.40 -15.01
C GLY A 53 -14.40 -10.18 -14.39
N LEU A 54 -14.14 -11.36 -14.88
CA LEU A 54 -13.18 -12.32 -14.33
C LEU A 54 -11.73 -12.05 -14.80
N PRO A 55 -10.70 -12.39 -14.01
CA PRO A 55 -9.30 -12.10 -14.37
C PRO A 55 -8.86 -12.70 -15.71
N TRP A 56 -9.33 -13.90 -16.03
CA TRP A 56 -9.00 -14.58 -17.29
C TRP A 56 -9.79 -14.07 -18.50
N GLU A 57 -10.87 -13.30 -18.29
CA GLU A 57 -11.65 -12.63 -19.32
C GLU A 57 -11.13 -11.22 -19.60
N MET A 58 -10.63 -10.54 -18.55
CA MET A 58 -10.20 -9.14 -18.60
C MET A 58 -8.78 -8.93 -18.03
N PRO A 59 -7.77 -9.73 -18.42
CA PRO A 59 -6.43 -9.69 -17.82
C PRO A 59 -5.78 -8.30 -17.90
N ASP A 60 -5.93 -7.61 -19.02
CA ASP A 60 -5.36 -6.28 -19.23
C ASP A 60 -5.95 -5.25 -18.27
N LYS A 61 -7.26 -5.30 -18.03
CA LYS A 61 -7.93 -4.38 -17.13
C LYS A 61 -7.57 -4.62 -15.67
N TYR A 62 -7.39 -5.90 -15.28
CA TYR A 62 -6.87 -6.26 -13.97
C TYR A 62 -5.45 -5.71 -13.77
N ALA A 63 -4.58 -5.86 -14.75
CA ALA A 63 -3.23 -5.33 -14.71
C ALA A 63 -3.23 -3.80 -14.69
N GLU A 64 -3.94 -3.15 -15.61
CA GLU A 64 -4.03 -1.70 -15.74
C GLU A 64 -4.46 -1.03 -14.44
N ARG A 65 -5.45 -1.59 -13.74
CA ARG A 65 -5.98 -1.04 -12.48
C ARG A 65 -5.17 -1.41 -11.24
N SER A 66 -4.11 -2.18 -11.38
CA SER A 66 -3.24 -2.58 -10.27
C SER A 66 -2.12 -1.57 -10.03
N PRO A 67 -1.97 -0.99 -8.83
CA PRO A 67 -0.84 -0.10 -8.49
C PRO A 67 0.53 -0.70 -8.80
N LEU A 68 0.69 -2.01 -8.60
CA LEU A 68 1.94 -2.73 -8.89
C LEU A 68 2.41 -2.56 -10.34
N THR A 69 1.49 -2.52 -11.29
CA THR A 69 1.82 -2.31 -12.72
C THR A 69 2.47 -0.94 -12.96
N HIS A 70 2.13 0.03 -12.13
CA HIS A 70 2.65 1.39 -12.20
C HIS A 70 3.84 1.64 -11.26
N ALA A 71 4.40 0.61 -10.62
CA ALA A 71 5.49 0.73 -9.65
C ALA A 71 6.72 1.45 -10.21
N LYS A 72 6.97 1.34 -11.52
CA LYS A 72 8.06 2.07 -12.19
C LYS A 72 7.94 3.59 -12.09
N ASN A 73 6.73 4.10 -12.00
CA ASN A 73 6.43 5.53 -11.95
C ASN A 73 6.38 6.09 -10.53
N ILE A 74 6.44 5.24 -9.49
CA ILE A 74 6.42 5.69 -8.09
C ILE A 74 7.80 6.28 -7.76
N HIS A 75 7.88 7.60 -7.62
CA HIS A 75 9.08 8.32 -7.17
C HIS A 75 8.93 8.84 -5.73
N THR A 76 7.70 9.03 -5.28
CA THR A 76 7.39 9.43 -3.90
C THR A 76 7.87 8.36 -2.91
N PRO A 77 8.63 8.73 -1.85
CA PRO A 77 8.96 7.81 -0.76
C PRO A 77 7.72 7.17 -0.18
N LEU A 78 7.67 5.83 -0.12
CA LEU A 78 6.49 5.07 0.26
C LEU A 78 6.72 4.20 1.50
N LEU A 79 5.94 4.47 2.55
CA LEU A 79 5.78 3.56 3.68
C LEU A 79 4.63 2.60 3.36
N ILE A 80 4.90 1.31 3.47
CA ILE A 80 3.89 0.26 3.35
C ILE A 80 3.72 -0.36 4.74
N ILE A 81 2.49 -0.41 5.25
CA ILE A 81 2.16 -1.05 6.53
C ILE A 81 1.15 -2.15 6.27
N HIS A 82 1.42 -3.36 6.79
CA HIS A 82 0.53 -4.50 6.60
C HIS A 82 0.53 -5.43 7.81
N SER A 83 -0.62 -6.01 8.10
CA SER A 83 -0.79 -7.05 9.12
C SER A 83 -0.56 -8.44 8.52
N GLU A 84 0.07 -9.35 9.28
CA GLU A 84 0.45 -10.67 8.75
C GLU A 84 -0.76 -11.61 8.56
N ASP A 85 -1.80 -11.45 9.39
CA ASP A 85 -3.03 -12.26 9.34
C ASP A 85 -4.17 -11.55 8.60
N ASP A 86 -3.84 -10.62 7.70
CA ASP A 86 -4.83 -9.92 6.89
C ASP A 86 -5.34 -10.83 5.76
N LEU A 87 -6.57 -11.32 5.89
CA LEU A 87 -7.23 -12.12 4.88
C LEU A 87 -8.08 -11.27 3.92
N ARG A 88 -8.38 -10.00 4.27
CA ARG A 88 -9.15 -9.08 3.45
C ARG A 88 -8.31 -8.50 2.30
N CYS A 89 -7.15 -7.98 2.64
CA CYS A 89 -6.09 -7.64 1.69
C CYS A 89 -4.87 -8.46 2.11
N PRO A 90 -4.63 -9.64 1.56
CA PRO A 90 -3.54 -10.50 2.00
C PRO A 90 -2.19 -9.81 1.95
N ILE A 91 -1.30 -10.15 2.89
CA ILE A 91 -0.01 -9.46 3.06
C ILE A 91 0.85 -9.46 1.79
N GLU A 92 0.68 -10.47 0.94
CA GLU A 92 1.39 -10.56 -0.34
C GLU A 92 1.15 -9.34 -1.25
N GLN A 93 0.03 -8.63 -1.07
CA GLN A 93 -0.25 -7.39 -1.78
C GLN A 93 0.77 -6.29 -1.45
N GLY A 94 1.17 -6.18 -0.18
CA GLY A 94 2.23 -5.28 0.27
C GLY A 94 3.63 -5.78 -0.11
N GLU A 95 3.87 -7.08 0.01
CA GLU A 95 5.14 -7.72 -0.32
C GLU A 95 5.51 -7.53 -1.78
N GLN A 96 4.58 -7.78 -2.71
CA GLN A 96 4.81 -7.62 -4.15
C GLN A 96 5.19 -6.18 -4.50
N LEU A 97 4.43 -5.20 -4.00
CA LEU A 97 4.74 -3.79 -4.25
C LEU A 97 6.10 -3.40 -3.65
N PHE A 98 6.39 -3.79 -2.41
CA PHE A 98 7.67 -3.53 -1.77
C PHE A 98 8.84 -4.10 -2.56
N VAL A 99 8.77 -5.36 -2.95
CA VAL A 99 9.82 -6.02 -3.75
C VAL A 99 10.03 -5.30 -5.08
N ALA A 100 8.94 -4.95 -5.78
CA ALA A 100 9.03 -4.23 -7.05
C ALA A 100 9.73 -2.86 -6.90
N LEU A 101 9.42 -2.12 -5.82
CA LEU A 101 10.07 -0.83 -5.53
C LEU A 101 11.55 -0.99 -5.16
N LYS A 102 11.89 -1.97 -4.32
CA LYS A 102 13.29 -2.21 -3.90
C LYS A 102 14.17 -2.68 -5.06
N LYS A 103 13.65 -3.52 -5.96
CA LYS A 103 14.37 -3.92 -7.18
C LYS A 103 14.70 -2.73 -8.07
N GLN A 104 13.90 -1.67 -8.04
CA GLN A 104 14.11 -0.43 -8.76
C GLN A 104 14.88 0.63 -7.92
N ARG A 105 15.45 0.25 -6.75
CA ARG A 105 16.20 1.11 -5.83
C ARG A 105 15.41 2.33 -5.33
N LYS A 106 14.10 2.21 -5.25
CA LYS A 106 13.22 3.28 -4.75
C LYS A 106 13.22 3.37 -3.23
N ASP A 107 12.91 4.56 -2.69
CA ASP A 107 12.78 4.77 -1.24
C ASP A 107 11.45 4.18 -0.78
N ALA A 108 11.51 2.95 -0.30
CA ALA A 108 10.37 2.24 0.25
C ALA A 108 10.75 1.52 1.55
N VAL A 109 9.85 1.58 2.52
CA VAL A 109 9.92 0.85 3.80
C VAL A 109 8.68 -0.01 3.92
N PHE A 110 8.85 -1.25 4.39
CA PHE A 110 7.75 -2.16 4.67
C PHE A 110 7.74 -2.52 6.15
N VAL A 111 6.63 -2.24 6.81
CA VAL A 111 6.39 -2.57 8.22
C VAL A 111 5.31 -3.63 8.30
N ARG A 112 5.62 -4.73 8.97
CA ARG A 112 4.72 -5.87 9.20
C ARG A 112 4.31 -5.90 10.66
N PHE A 113 3.02 -6.15 10.90
CA PHE A 113 2.49 -6.35 12.25
C PHE A 113 2.09 -7.82 12.42
N PRO A 114 2.83 -8.60 13.22
CA PRO A 114 2.48 -10.00 13.48
C PRO A 114 1.22 -10.10 14.34
N ASP A 115 0.49 -11.20 14.19
CA ASP A 115 -0.74 -11.52 14.93
C ASP A 115 -1.80 -10.40 14.84
N GLU A 116 -1.87 -9.69 13.74
CA GLU A 116 -2.86 -8.65 13.45
C GLU A 116 -3.54 -8.93 12.11
N ASN A 117 -4.81 -8.58 12.03
CA ASN A 117 -5.62 -8.72 10.84
C ASN A 117 -5.89 -7.36 10.16
N HIS A 118 -6.84 -7.33 9.22
CA HIS A 118 -7.22 -6.11 8.49
C HIS A 118 -7.64 -4.95 9.39
N GLU A 119 -8.13 -5.25 10.61
CA GLU A 119 -8.68 -4.27 11.53
C GLU A 119 -7.64 -3.67 12.51
N LEU A 120 -6.34 -3.91 12.32
CA LEU A 120 -5.26 -3.40 13.18
C LEU A 120 -5.51 -1.96 13.67
N SER A 121 -5.84 -1.05 12.76
CA SER A 121 -6.02 0.38 13.09
C SER A 121 -7.26 0.66 13.97
N ARG A 122 -8.22 -0.25 14.03
CA ARG A 122 -9.50 -0.12 14.72
C ARG A 122 -9.57 -0.97 15.98
N SER A 123 -9.33 -2.27 15.86
CA SER A 123 -9.50 -3.27 16.93
C SER A 123 -8.24 -4.06 17.24
N GLY A 124 -7.11 -3.76 16.61
CA GLY A 124 -5.82 -4.42 16.90
C GLY A 124 -5.35 -4.20 18.33
N LYS A 125 -4.33 -4.95 18.73
CA LYS A 125 -3.70 -4.86 20.05
C LYS A 125 -3.34 -3.40 20.36
N PRO A 126 -3.64 -2.86 21.55
CA PRO A 126 -3.42 -1.45 21.88
C PRO A 126 -1.98 -0.98 21.64
N ARG A 127 -1.00 -1.86 21.95
CA ARG A 127 0.42 -1.58 21.69
C ARG A 127 0.72 -1.43 20.20
N HIS A 128 0.19 -2.31 19.35
CA HIS A 128 0.41 -2.25 17.90
C HIS A 128 -0.27 -1.03 17.28
N ARG A 129 -1.46 -0.67 17.75
CA ARG A 129 -2.13 0.56 17.30
C ARG A 129 -1.31 1.81 17.63
N LEU A 130 -0.74 1.87 18.85
CA LEU A 130 0.13 2.99 19.25
C LEU A 130 1.41 3.02 18.42
N GLU A 131 2.07 1.87 18.23
CA GLU A 131 3.30 1.77 17.45
C GLU A 131 3.06 2.15 15.99
N ARG A 132 1.95 1.72 15.40
CA ARG A 132 1.54 2.14 14.06
C ARG A 132 1.48 3.67 13.93
N PHE A 133 0.87 4.37 14.90
CA PHE A 133 0.83 5.83 14.89
C PHE A 133 2.23 6.45 14.98
N ARG A 134 3.08 5.94 15.85
CA ARG A 134 4.47 6.42 15.99
C ARG A 134 5.24 6.29 14.69
N ILE A 135 5.14 5.16 14.03
CA ILE A 135 5.80 4.89 12.75
C ILE A 135 5.32 5.86 11.67
N ILE A 136 4.00 6.07 11.56
CA ILE A 136 3.42 7.00 10.58
C ILE A 136 3.87 8.44 10.86
N LEU A 137 3.80 8.89 12.10
CA LEU A 137 4.22 10.24 12.49
C LEU A 137 5.70 10.46 12.23
N ASP A 138 6.57 9.50 12.62
CA ASP A 138 8.00 9.57 12.37
C ASP A 138 8.30 9.62 10.87
N TRP A 139 7.63 8.77 10.07
CA TRP A 139 7.77 8.77 8.62
C TRP A 139 7.51 10.13 8.00
N PHE A 140 6.38 10.75 8.32
CA PHE A 140 6.01 12.04 7.76
C PHE A 140 6.82 13.20 8.36
N THR A 141 7.12 13.18 9.66
CA THR A 141 7.95 14.21 10.29
C THR A 141 9.32 14.33 9.62
N ARG A 142 9.99 13.22 9.38
CA ARG A 142 11.32 13.22 8.72
C ARG A 142 11.27 13.70 7.27
N ARG A 143 10.19 13.44 6.54
CA ARG A 143 10.12 13.73 5.10
C ARG A 143 9.45 15.05 4.76
N LEU A 144 8.64 15.58 5.66
CA LEU A 144 7.96 16.86 5.48
C LEU A 144 8.68 18.01 6.20
N ALA A 145 9.71 17.73 7.01
CA ALA A 145 10.54 18.78 7.61
C ALA A 145 11.04 19.74 6.52
N PRO A 146 11.05 21.06 6.80
CA PRO A 146 11.68 22.02 5.92
C PRO A 146 13.14 21.62 5.67
N GLU A 147 13.63 21.76 4.43
CA GLU A 147 15.06 21.62 4.18
C GLU A 147 15.81 22.69 5.02
N PRO A 148 16.94 22.32 5.66
CA PRO A 148 17.75 23.32 6.34
C PRO A 148 18.12 24.38 5.31
N THR A 149 17.77 25.64 5.60
CA THR A 149 18.19 26.76 4.77
C THR A 149 19.69 26.72 4.64
N ARG A 150 20.20 26.37 3.45
CA ARG A 150 21.62 26.54 3.15
C ARG A 150 21.90 28.03 3.31
N GLY A 151 22.60 28.39 4.40
CA GLY A 151 23.06 29.75 4.61
C GLY A 151 23.84 30.21 3.38
N ARG A 152 23.43 31.35 2.86
CA ARG A 152 24.18 32.06 1.81
C ARG A 152 25.51 32.52 2.33
#